data_30530a6a5d3c03dddea2c085bd638dab
#
_entry.id   30530a6a5d3c03dddea2c085bd638dab
#
_cell.length_a   1.000
_cell.length_b   1.000
_cell.length_c   1.000
_cell.angle_alpha   90.00
_cell.angle_beta   90.00
_cell.angle_gamma   90.00
#
_symmetry.space_group_name_H-M   'P 1'
#
loop_
_entity.id
_entity.type
_entity.pdbx_description
1 polymer ?
#
loop_
_entity_poly.entity_id
_entity_poly.type
_entity_poly.pdbx_seq_one_letter_code
_entity_poly.pdbx_strand_id
1 'polypeptide(L)'
;MMNGIDTIIQRLNTDAKAETDALLEKARQEAAAVAARYQAQADKEVADLAARNERLAAEREERLISAAQMEARKTVLAAKQAVMEETYAKALEKLRNLPEARYVEVQI
;
A
#
# COMPACT_ATOMS: atom_id res chain seq x y z
N MET A 1 -37.83 -57.59 -35.79
CA MET A 1 -36.90 -58.34 -34.95
C MET A 1 -35.46 -57.91 -35.24
N MET A 2 -34.72 -57.54 -34.22
CA MET A 2 -33.31 -57.21 -34.40
C MET A 2 -32.50 -58.44 -34.75
N ASN A 3 -31.70 -58.36 -35.80
CA ASN A 3 -30.77 -59.43 -36.13
C ASN A 3 -29.45 -59.25 -35.33
N GLY A 4 -28.53 -60.21 -35.44
CA GLY A 4 -27.25 -60.16 -34.68
C GLY A 4 -26.41 -58.94 -35.04
N ILE A 5 -26.50 -58.41 -36.26
CA ILE A 5 -25.77 -57.23 -36.73
C ILE A 5 -26.30 -55.97 -36.04
N ASP A 6 -27.60 -55.83 -35.93
CA ASP A 6 -28.25 -54.67 -35.26
C ASP A 6 -27.91 -54.65 -33.79
N THR A 7 -27.87 -55.82 -33.14
CA THR A 7 -27.48 -55.93 -31.73
C THR A 7 -26.01 -55.53 -31.53
N ILE A 8 -25.11 -55.91 -32.43
CA ILE A 8 -23.71 -55.54 -32.38
C ILE A 8 -23.54 -54.02 -32.58
N ILE A 9 -24.23 -53.47 -33.53
CA ILE A 9 -24.23 -52.00 -33.81
C ILE A 9 -24.70 -51.23 -32.59
N GLN A 10 -25.80 -51.65 -31.98
CA GLN A 10 -26.33 -51.03 -30.76
C GLN A 10 -25.32 -51.09 -29.59
N ARG A 11 -24.66 -52.22 -29.43
CA ARG A 11 -23.67 -52.43 -28.38
C ARG A 11 -22.45 -51.53 -28.60
N LEU A 12 -21.97 -51.45 -29.85
CA LEU A 12 -20.86 -50.58 -30.22
C LEU A 12 -21.21 -49.10 -29.95
N ASN A 13 -22.41 -48.69 -30.31
CA ASN A 13 -22.85 -47.33 -30.07
C ASN A 13 -23.01 -46.99 -28.59
N THR A 14 -23.52 -47.95 -27.80
CA THR A 14 -23.61 -47.80 -26.32
C THR A 14 -22.24 -47.69 -25.69
N ASP A 15 -21.31 -48.59 -26.09
CA ASP A 15 -19.94 -48.58 -25.57
C ASP A 15 -19.21 -47.29 -25.96
N ALA A 16 -19.35 -46.87 -27.22
CA ALA A 16 -18.76 -45.60 -27.68
C ALA A 16 -19.30 -44.40 -26.94
N LYS A 17 -20.59 -44.37 -26.68
CA LYS A 17 -21.22 -43.31 -25.88
C LYS A 17 -20.69 -43.28 -24.45
N ALA A 18 -20.58 -44.48 -23.84
CA ALA A 18 -20.07 -44.60 -22.47
C ALA A 18 -18.63 -44.10 -22.38
N GLU A 19 -17.76 -44.48 -23.37
CA GLU A 19 -16.39 -43.99 -23.43
C GLU A 19 -16.32 -42.48 -23.62
N THR A 20 -17.15 -41.95 -24.50
CA THR A 20 -17.23 -40.50 -24.76
C THR A 20 -17.69 -39.75 -23.52
N ASP A 21 -18.72 -40.24 -22.83
CA ASP A 21 -19.24 -39.64 -21.60
C ASP A 21 -18.17 -39.68 -20.49
N ALA A 22 -17.48 -40.79 -20.33
CA ALA A 22 -16.39 -40.91 -19.35
C ALA A 22 -15.23 -39.98 -19.67
N LEU A 23 -14.88 -39.82 -20.93
CA LEU A 23 -13.82 -38.91 -21.37
C LEU A 23 -14.20 -37.44 -21.11
N LEU A 24 -15.45 -37.09 -21.44
CA LEU A 24 -15.97 -35.74 -21.17
C LEU A 24 -16.01 -35.43 -19.67
N GLU A 25 -16.42 -36.40 -18.85
CA GLU A 25 -16.44 -36.23 -17.38
C GLU A 25 -15.03 -36.01 -16.83
N LYS A 26 -14.08 -36.81 -17.30
CA LYS A 26 -12.67 -36.65 -16.93
C LYS A 26 -12.14 -35.28 -17.34
N ALA A 27 -12.47 -34.83 -18.54
CA ALA A 27 -12.07 -33.52 -19.03
C ALA A 27 -12.67 -32.40 -18.19
N ARG A 28 -13.93 -32.53 -17.77
CA ARG A 28 -14.60 -31.57 -16.89
C ARG A 28 -13.94 -31.51 -15.52
N GLN A 29 -13.59 -32.69 -14.97
CA GLN A 29 -12.90 -32.76 -13.68
C GLN A 29 -11.51 -32.11 -13.74
N GLU A 30 -10.78 -32.39 -14.82
CA GLU A 30 -9.46 -31.77 -15.03
C GLU A 30 -9.56 -30.26 -15.22
N ALA A 31 -10.56 -29.79 -15.98
CA ALA A 31 -10.79 -28.38 -16.16
C ALA A 31 -11.18 -27.70 -14.85
N ALA A 32 -12.05 -28.33 -14.05
CA ALA A 32 -12.44 -27.82 -12.74
C ALA A 32 -11.25 -27.75 -11.78
N ALA A 33 -10.37 -28.76 -11.79
CA ALA A 33 -9.16 -28.79 -10.98
C ALA A 33 -8.19 -27.68 -11.37
N VAL A 34 -8.03 -27.43 -12.67
CA VAL A 34 -7.19 -26.32 -13.18
C VAL A 34 -7.77 -24.99 -12.77
N ALA A 35 -9.08 -24.80 -12.95
CA ALA A 35 -9.77 -23.57 -12.56
C ALA A 35 -9.64 -23.30 -11.05
N ALA A 36 -9.82 -24.33 -10.22
CA ALA A 36 -9.69 -24.21 -8.77
C ALA A 36 -8.26 -23.84 -8.35
N ARG A 37 -7.26 -24.39 -9.02
CA ARG A 37 -5.85 -24.09 -8.76
C ARG A 37 -5.53 -22.62 -9.11
N TYR A 38 -5.98 -22.16 -10.27
CA TYR A 38 -5.78 -20.76 -10.66
C TYR A 38 -6.54 -19.79 -9.75
N GLN A 39 -7.76 -20.17 -9.33
CA GLN A 39 -8.52 -19.35 -8.39
C GLN A 39 -7.80 -19.25 -7.05
N ALA A 40 -7.28 -20.35 -6.52
CA ALA A 40 -6.52 -20.34 -5.27
C ALA A 40 -5.25 -19.50 -5.38
N GLN A 41 -4.56 -19.56 -6.52
CA GLN A 41 -3.40 -18.74 -6.78
C GLN A 41 -3.76 -17.25 -6.84
N ALA A 42 -4.84 -16.91 -7.55
CA ALA A 42 -5.33 -15.54 -7.63
C ALA A 42 -5.72 -15.00 -6.26
N ASP A 43 -6.43 -15.79 -5.46
CA ASP A 43 -6.82 -15.40 -4.10
C ASP A 43 -5.60 -15.14 -3.22
N LYS A 44 -4.58 -15.97 -3.34
CA LYS A 44 -3.32 -15.78 -2.62
C LYS A 44 -2.61 -14.50 -3.05
N GLU A 45 -2.51 -14.27 -4.35
CA GLU A 45 -1.88 -13.06 -4.88
C GLU A 45 -2.60 -11.79 -4.45
N VAL A 46 -3.94 -11.81 -4.45
CA VAL A 46 -4.75 -10.69 -3.97
C VAL A 46 -4.52 -10.45 -2.49
N ALA A 47 -4.50 -11.51 -1.67
CA ALA A 47 -4.26 -11.39 -0.23
C ALA A 47 -2.85 -10.86 0.05
N ASP A 48 -1.83 -11.35 -0.65
CA ASP A 48 -0.45 -10.90 -0.51
C ASP A 48 -0.30 -9.43 -0.92
N LEU A 49 -0.96 -9.04 -2.02
CA LEU A 49 -0.95 -7.66 -2.49
C LEU A 49 -1.64 -6.71 -1.50
N ALA A 50 -2.79 -7.11 -0.95
CA ALA A 50 -3.51 -6.34 0.05
C ALA A 50 -2.67 -6.13 1.32
N ALA A 51 -2.02 -7.19 1.82
CA ALA A 51 -1.15 -7.11 2.98
C ALA A 51 0.06 -6.20 2.73
N ARG A 52 0.67 -6.30 1.56
CA ARG A 52 1.79 -5.46 1.16
C ARG A 52 1.38 -3.99 1.04
N ASN A 53 0.23 -3.73 0.42
CA ASN A 53 -0.28 -2.37 0.28
C ASN A 53 -0.62 -1.73 1.62
N GLU A 54 -1.20 -2.49 2.54
CA GLU A 54 -1.48 -2.03 3.90
C GLU A 54 -0.19 -1.63 4.63
N ARG A 55 0.86 -2.45 4.54
CA ARG A 55 2.16 -2.14 5.12
C ARG A 55 2.78 -0.91 4.49
N LEU A 56 2.76 -0.80 3.16
CA LEU A 56 3.29 0.36 2.45
C LEU A 56 2.53 1.64 2.78
N ALA A 57 1.20 1.54 2.93
CA ALA A 57 0.38 2.68 3.34
C ALA A 57 0.72 3.13 4.75
N ALA A 58 0.89 2.19 5.69
CA ALA A 58 1.29 2.50 7.07
C ALA A 58 2.68 3.16 7.13
N GLU A 59 3.64 2.64 6.36
CA GLU A 59 4.97 3.22 6.26
C GLU A 59 4.95 4.64 5.68
N ARG A 60 4.13 4.85 4.66
CA ARG A 60 3.96 6.17 4.06
C ARG A 60 3.33 7.16 5.02
N GLU A 61 2.31 6.74 5.76
CA GLU A 61 1.67 7.55 6.80
C GLU A 61 2.70 7.98 7.85
N GLU A 62 3.49 7.04 8.34
CA GLU A 62 4.55 7.31 9.31
C GLU A 62 5.57 8.32 8.79
N ARG A 63 6.00 8.17 7.53
CA ARG A 63 6.93 9.13 6.90
C ARG A 63 6.33 10.52 6.77
N LEU A 64 5.04 10.61 6.39
CA LEU A 64 4.34 11.89 6.26
C LEU A 64 4.19 12.59 7.61
N ILE A 65 3.85 11.83 8.66
CA ILE A 65 3.75 12.35 10.02
C ILE A 65 5.10 12.85 10.49
N SER A 66 6.16 12.08 10.29
CA SER A 66 7.53 12.47 10.67
C SER A 66 7.98 13.73 9.93
N ALA A 67 7.71 13.82 8.64
CA ALA A 67 8.02 15.00 7.84
C ALA A 67 7.25 16.24 8.31
N ALA A 68 5.96 16.08 8.62
CA ALA A 68 5.13 17.15 9.14
C ALA A 68 5.63 17.66 10.51
N GLN A 69 6.03 16.73 11.39
CA GLN A 69 6.62 17.09 12.69
C GLN A 69 7.92 17.85 12.53
N MET A 70 8.75 17.43 11.59
CA MET A 70 10.01 18.12 11.28
C MET A 70 9.77 19.53 10.76
N GLU A 71 8.81 19.70 9.84
CA GLU A 71 8.42 21.01 9.34
C GLU A 71 7.86 21.92 10.45
N ALA A 72 7.05 21.35 11.34
CA ALA A 72 6.52 22.11 12.49
C ALA A 72 7.64 22.59 13.41
N ARG A 73 8.63 21.74 13.71
CA ARG A 73 9.80 22.14 14.51
C ARG A 73 10.62 23.22 13.83
N LYS A 74 10.81 23.10 12.53
CA LYS A 74 11.49 24.12 11.72
C LYS A 74 10.79 25.47 11.81
N THR A 75 9.48 25.47 11.65
CA THR A 75 8.66 26.68 11.73
C THR A 75 8.75 27.34 13.11
N VAL A 76 8.66 26.54 14.17
CA VAL A 76 8.79 27.04 15.55
C VAL A 76 10.19 27.60 15.79
N LEU A 77 11.22 26.90 15.33
CA LEU A 77 12.61 27.36 15.49
C LEU A 77 12.84 28.69 14.74
N ALA A 78 12.35 28.78 13.51
CA ALA A 78 12.46 30.01 12.72
C ALA A 78 11.76 31.19 13.40
N ALA A 79 10.58 30.96 13.99
CA ALA A 79 9.86 31.98 14.74
C ALA A 79 10.62 32.42 15.98
N LYS A 80 11.22 31.49 16.72
CA LYS A 80 12.05 31.79 17.89
C LYS A 80 13.28 32.61 17.51
N GLN A 81 13.95 32.24 16.41
CA GLN A 81 15.10 32.99 15.92
C GLN A 81 14.73 34.40 15.50
N ALA A 82 13.59 34.57 14.82
CA ALA A 82 13.10 35.89 14.43
C ALA A 82 12.84 36.78 15.65
N VAL A 83 12.23 36.23 16.69
CA VAL A 83 11.98 36.97 17.96
C VAL A 83 13.29 37.33 18.63
N MET A 84 14.25 36.41 18.66
CA MET A 84 15.57 36.69 19.25
C MET A 84 16.31 37.78 18.50
N GLU A 85 16.30 37.75 17.18
CA GLU A 85 16.92 38.79 16.35
C GLU A 85 16.27 40.16 16.54
N GLU A 86 14.95 40.21 16.60
CA GLU A 86 14.20 41.42 16.86
C GLU A 86 14.50 42.00 18.25
N THR A 87 14.54 41.14 19.25
CA THR A 87 14.87 41.53 20.63
C THR A 87 16.27 42.09 20.72
N TYR A 88 17.24 41.41 20.06
CA TYR A 88 18.61 41.86 20.02
C TYR A 88 18.75 43.21 19.32
N ALA A 89 18.09 43.38 18.18
CA ALA A 89 18.10 44.64 17.43
C ALA A 89 17.51 45.81 18.27
N LYS A 90 16.39 45.56 18.97
CA LYS A 90 15.78 46.52 19.85
C LYS A 90 16.67 46.90 21.03
N ALA A 91 17.34 45.91 21.64
CA ALA A 91 18.27 46.15 22.72
C ALA A 91 19.47 47.00 22.27
N LEU A 92 19.99 46.68 21.09
CA LEU A 92 21.09 47.44 20.49
C LEU A 92 20.69 48.90 20.17
N GLU A 93 19.50 49.07 19.62
CA GLU A 93 18.94 50.40 19.33
C GLU A 93 18.77 51.24 20.61
N LYS A 94 18.26 50.64 21.69
CA LYS A 94 18.12 51.30 23.00
C LYS A 94 19.47 51.75 23.54
N LEU A 95 20.48 50.92 23.43
CA LEU A 95 21.85 51.25 23.87
C LEU A 95 22.43 52.44 23.10
N ARG A 96 22.19 52.48 21.77
CA ARG A 96 22.65 53.58 20.91
C ARG A 96 21.96 54.91 21.18
N ASN A 97 20.70 54.86 21.64
CA ASN A 97 19.88 56.01 21.88
C ASN A 97 19.87 56.46 23.36
N LEU A 98 20.65 55.79 24.21
CA LEU A 98 20.79 56.21 25.62
C LEU A 98 21.45 57.60 25.74
N PRO A 99 20.96 58.48 26.61
CA PRO A 99 21.69 59.69 26.95
C PRO A 99 23.10 59.39 27.39
N GLU A 100 24.02 60.28 27.08
CA GLU A 100 25.44 60.09 27.39
C GLU A 100 25.72 59.73 28.84
N ALA A 101 25.05 60.39 29.77
CA ALA A 101 25.18 60.10 31.22
C ALA A 101 24.76 58.68 31.58
N ARG A 102 23.70 58.15 31.01
CA ARG A 102 23.24 56.77 31.20
C ARG A 102 24.14 55.76 30.56
N TYR A 103 24.68 56.08 29.39
CA TYR A 103 25.64 55.25 28.69
C TYR A 103 26.88 54.99 29.50
N VAL A 104 27.43 56.02 30.13
CA VAL A 104 28.58 55.93 31.06
C VAL A 104 28.24 55.08 32.29
N GLU A 105 27.04 55.22 32.84
CA GLU A 105 26.55 54.44 33.99
C GLU A 105 26.48 52.97 33.68
N VAL A 106 26.04 52.57 32.52
CA VAL A 106 25.90 51.18 32.07
C VAL A 106 27.28 50.57 31.81
N GLN A 107 28.28 51.34 31.41
CA GLN A 107 29.62 50.85 31.13
C GLN A 107 30.49 50.67 32.39
N ILE A 108 30.13 51.22 33.48
CA ILE A 108 30.77 51.02 34.77
C ILE A 108 30.23 49.77 35.46
#